data_820561affe97486bf0775c11543be048
#
_entry.id   820561affe97486bf0775c11543be048
#
_cell.length_a   1.000
_cell.length_b   1.000
_cell.length_c   1.000
_cell.angle_alpha   90.00
_cell.angle_beta   90.00
_cell.angle_gamma   90.00
#
_symmetry.space_group_name_H-M   'P 1'
#
loop_
_entity.id
_entity.type
_entity.pdbx_description
1 polymer ?
#
loop_
_entity_poly.entity_id
_entity_poly.type
_entity_poly.pdbx_seq_one_letter_code
_entity_poly.pdbx_strand_id
1 'polypeptide(L)'
;MDKISFRYNGAPVADRDIYTALTNSNQQQNTIVDIEETITTSQITKLKALYKEFFNDESCVAISAKDVHNAFIERMKREVEDLGAIAGRNRFEFVKPLDNVVSSLRSIASMVYPGLYQSISKLEDALDDKLDIADEIASFIKGAQFTIFAKIETLKKGNQANLSYVSQENIEILNRIYESRQPWKEMTKANEALTVIAEEIKQLQNEAREEVLAKINEKLNSLKGIPTFAEISESLRSQITLFFTALENKAKEERYIGNLKAMHTDIDNAYNNSLKSINKWIEEEANKKASPIQDDTSKPQAPKADAPKRPMKQFVQKAKAMDVHFAKQMLENEADVEAYISELKKKMMDYIRQNKNIMLN
;
A
#
# COMPACT_ATOMS: atom_id res chain seq x y z
N MET A 1 58.96 -12.93 -14.20
CA MET A 1 59.37 -12.89 -15.61
C MET A 1 58.13 -13.09 -16.42
N ASP A 2 57.82 -12.14 -17.29
CA ASP A 2 56.67 -12.24 -18.18
C ASP A 2 56.89 -13.39 -19.14
N LYS A 3 55.88 -14.22 -19.33
CA LYS A 3 55.95 -15.33 -20.24
C LYS A 3 55.53 -14.83 -21.61
N ILE A 4 56.44 -14.84 -22.54
CA ILE A 4 56.19 -14.46 -23.93
C ILE A 4 55.89 -15.74 -24.71
N SER A 5 54.75 -15.80 -25.37
CA SER A 5 54.40 -16.85 -26.31
C SER A 5 54.14 -16.28 -27.69
N PHE A 6 54.34 -17.11 -28.70
CA PHE A 6 54.19 -16.71 -30.09
C PHE A 6 53.14 -17.57 -30.77
N ARG A 7 52.26 -16.93 -31.56
CA ARG A 7 51.30 -17.63 -32.42
C ARG A 7 51.49 -17.23 -33.88
N TYR A 8 51.56 -18.23 -34.76
CA TYR A 8 51.57 -18.04 -36.18
C TYR A 8 50.26 -18.54 -36.78
N ASN A 9 49.53 -17.69 -37.50
CA ASN A 9 48.21 -18.00 -38.02
C ASN A 9 47.25 -18.58 -36.93
N GLY A 10 47.36 -18.08 -35.70
CA GLY A 10 46.53 -18.52 -34.57
C GLY A 10 47.01 -19.79 -33.85
N ALA A 11 47.99 -20.53 -34.40
CA ALA A 11 48.57 -21.72 -33.78
C ALA A 11 49.81 -21.40 -32.95
N PRO A 12 50.02 -22.04 -31.77
CA PRO A 12 51.22 -21.84 -30.95
C PRO A 12 52.48 -22.19 -31.75
N VAL A 13 53.50 -21.35 -31.65
CA VAL A 13 54.85 -21.59 -32.25
C VAL A 13 55.69 -22.32 -31.19
N ALA A 14 56.28 -23.46 -31.54
CA ALA A 14 57.18 -24.17 -30.68
C ALA A 14 58.49 -23.37 -30.46
N ASP A 15 59.07 -23.44 -29.26
CA ASP A 15 60.27 -22.67 -28.88
C ASP A 15 61.39 -22.74 -29.91
N ARG A 16 61.63 -23.93 -30.55
CA ARG A 16 62.62 -24.17 -31.57
C ARG A 16 62.33 -23.39 -32.88
N ASP A 17 61.08 -23.03 -33.14
CA ASP A 17 60.62 -22.45 -34.38
C ASP A 17 60.42 -20.90 -34.26
N ILE A 18 60.56 -20.35 -33.03
CA ILE A 18 60.36 -18.93 -32.72
C ILE A 18 61.33 -18.06 -33.59
N TYR A 19 62.58 -18.43 -33.66
CA TYR A 19 63.54 -17.68 -34.43
C TYR A 19 63.13 -17.60 -35.92
N THR A 20 62.70 -18.71 -36.49
CA THR A 20 62.23 -18.77 -37.87
C THR A 20 60.95 -17.93 -38.08
N ALA A 21 60.01 -17.99 -37.15
CA ALA A 21 58.76 -17.20 -37.21
C ALA A 21 59.02 -15.69 -37.12
N LEU A 22 60.04 -15.25 -36.39
CA LEU A 22 60.39 -13.84 -36.19
C LEU A 22 61.38 -13.30 -37.29
N THR A 23 62.14 -14.16 -38.01
CA THR A 23 63.08 -13.75 -38.99
C THR A 23 62.65 -13.97 -40.46
N ASN A 24 61.65 -14.81 -40.69
CA ASN A 24 61.09 -15.03 -42.01
C ASN A 24 60.02 -13.95 -42.32
N SER A 25 60.25 -13.11 -43.32
CA SER A 25 59.38 -11.99 -43.67
C SER A 25 57.93 -12.39 -43.91
N ASN A 26 57.61 -13.57 -44.44
CA ASN A 26 56.30 -14.07 -44.72
C ASN A 26 55.59 -14.58 -43.43
N GLN A 27 56.37 -15.09 -42.47
CA GLN A 27 55.82 -15.58 -41.20
C GLN A 27 55.64 -14.44 -40.17
N GLN A 28 56.59 -13.48 -40.20
CA GLN A 28 56.58 -12.36 -39.27
C GLN A 28 55.31 -11.53 -39.36
N GLN A 29 54.77 -11.33 -40.58
CA GLN A 29 53.51 -10.57 -40.77
C GLN A 29 52.28 -11.25 -40.13
N ASN A 30 52.30 -12.55 -39.91
CA ASN A 30 51.23 -13.36 -39.39
C ASN A 30 51.56 -13.94 -37.99
N THR A 31 52.66 -13.48 -37.38
CA THR A 31 53.05 -13.91 -36.03
C THR A 31 52.57 -12.88 -35.01
N ILE A 32 51.80 -13.34 -34.07
CA ILE A 32 51.29 -12.56 -32.93
C ILE A 32 52.18 -12.90 -31.73
N VAL A 33 52.64 -11.86 -31.03
CA VAL A 33 53.36 -11.97 -29.77
C VAL A 33 52.37 -11.78 -28.65
N ASP A 34 52.12 -12.84 -27.86
CA ASP A 34 51.30 -12.76 -26.67
C ASP A 34 52.24 -12.60 -25.45
N ILE A 35 52.10 -11.52 -24.74
CA ILE A 35 52.78 -11.29 -23.46
C ILE A 35 51.78 -11.71 -22.35
N GLU A 36 52.05 -12.86 -21.73
CA GLU A 36 51.32 -13.25 -20.52
C GLU A 36 51.93 -12.48 -19.33
N GLU A 37 51.21 -11.51 -18.82
CA GLU A 37 51.55 -10.87 -17.55
C GLU A 37 51.57 -11.93 -16.44
N THR A 38 52.73 -12.14 -15.82
CA THR A 38 52.90 -13.07 -14.70
C THR A 38 52.30 -12.44 -13.44
N ILE A 39 51.14 -12.91 -13.03
CA ILE A 39 50.56 -12.52 -11.75
C ILE A 39 51.49 -12.98 -10.63
N THR A 40 51.94 -12.04 -9.80
CA THR A 40 52.85 -12.31 -8.68
C THR A 40 52.11 -12.93 -7.51
N THR A 41 52.83 -13.68 -6.67
CA THR A 41 52.30 -14.24 -5.44
C THR A 41 51.72 -13.17 -4.49
N SER A 42 52.30 -11.97 -4.48
CA SER A 42 51.82 -10.82 -3.72
C SER A 42 50.45 -10.36 -4.21
N GLN A 43 50.25 -10.29 -5.53
CA GLN A 43 48.92 -9.94 -6.09
C GLN A 43 47.86 -10.99 -5.77
N ILE A 44 48.22 -12.29 -5.83
CA ILE A 44 47.35 -13.38 -5.46
C ILE A 44 46.91 -13.26 -3.97
N THR A 45 47.87 -13.00 -3.10
CA THR A 45 47.63 -12.83 -1.65
C THR A 45 46.75 -11.62 -1.42
N LYS A 46 46.97 -10.49 -2.12
CA LYS A 46 46.16 -9.29 -2.01
C LYS A 46 44.73 -9.53 -2.48
N LEU A 47 44.52 -10.22 -3.59
CA LEU A 47 43.18 -10.55 -4.09
C LEU A 47 42.43 -11.51 -3.11
N LYS A 48 43.14 -12.45 -2.47
CA LYS A 48 42.58 -13.31 -1.45
C LYS A 48 42.18 -12.52 -0.20
N ALA A 49 42.95 -11.53 0.22
CA ALA A 49 42.58 -10.64 1.32
C ALA A 49 41.31 -9.85 1.01
N LEU A 50 41.24 -9.27 -0.19
CA LEU A 50 40.02 -8.58 -0.67
C LEU A 50 38.83 -9.53 -0.76
N TYR A 51 39.01 -10.79 -1.17
CA TYR A 51 37.93 -11.79 -1.16
C TYR A 51 37.35 -11.98 0.25
N LYS A 52 38.23 -12.16 1.24
CA LYS A 52 37.83 -12.30 2.64
C LYS A 52 37.06 -11.08 3.13
N GLU A 53 37.51 -9.88 2.84
CA GLU A 53 36.87 -8.63 3.27
C GLU A 53 35.53 -8.39 2.56
N PHE A 54 35.46 -8.59 1.23
CA PHE A 54 34.23 -8.43 0.46
C PHE A 54 33.09 -9.32 0.92
N PHE A 55 33.44 -10.59 1.21
CA PHE A 55 32.41 -11.62 1.41
C PHE A 55 32.34 -12.14 2.86
N ASN A 56 33.17 -11.60 3.74
CA ASN A 56 33.36 -12.10 5.10
C ASN A 56 33.52 -13.64 5.12
N ASP A 57 34.35 -14.14 4.19
CA ASP A 57 34.51 -15.57 3.92
C ASP A 57 35.98 -15.91 3.72
N GLU A 58 36.51 -16.80 4.58
CA GLU A 58 37.90 -17.27 4.51
C GLU A 58 38.10 -18.46 3.57
N SER A 59 37.02 -18.96 2.95
CA SER A 59 37.01 -20.22 2.20
C SER A 59 37.63 -20.19 0.80
N CYS A 60 38.31 -19.10 0.41
CA CYS A 60 39.02 -19.08 -0.87
C CYS A 60 40.25 -20.00 -0.84
N VAL A 61 40.03 -21.31 -1.00
CA VAL A 61 41.06 -22.35 -1.02
C VAL A 61 41.78 -22.45 -2.37
N ALA A 62 41.39 -21.66 -3.39
CA ALA A 62 41.99 -21.65 -4.70
C ALA A 62 43.49 -21.31 -4.60
N ILE A 63 44.32 -21.99 -5.41
CA ILE A 63 45.81 -21.88 -5.39
C ILE A 63 46.31 -21.07 -6.56
N SER A 64 45.80 -21.34 -7.77
CA SER A 64 46.28 -20.63 -8.96
C SER A 64 45.65 -19.23 -9.09
N ALA A 65 46.35 -18.30 -9.70
CA ALA A 65 45.86 -16.95 -9.97
C ALA A 65 44.50 -16.96 -10.69
N LYS A 66 44.33 -17.85 -11.67
CA LYS A 66 43.09 -17.98 -12.46
C LYS A 66 41.93 -18.51 -11.59
N ASP A 67 42.20 -19.48 -10.72
CA ASP A 67 41.15 -20.06 -9.86
C ASP A 67 40.69 -19.06 -8.77
N VAL A 68 41.63 -18.28 -8.20
CA VAL A 68 41.32 -17.19 -7.27
C VAL A 68 40.45 -16.13 -7.94
N HIS A 69 40.81 -15.74 -9.16
CA HIS A 69 40.02 -14.80 -9.96
C HIS A 69 38.62 -15.34 -10.21
N ASN A 70 38.50 -16.58 -10.65
CA ASN A 70 37.18 -17.19 -10.95
C ASN A 70 36.34 -17.33 -9.68
N ALA A 71 36.91 -17.74 -8.57
CA ALA A 71 36.19 -17.82 -7.28
C ALA A 71 35.67 -16.45 -6.84
N PHE A 72 36.46 -15.40 -7.01
CA PHE A 72 36.07 -14.03 -6.71
C PHE A 72 34.88 -13.58 -7.59
N ILE A 73 34.97 -13.80 -8.89
CA ILE A 73 33.91 -13.44 -9.84
C ILE A 73 32.60 -14.19 -9.54
N GLU A 74 32.67 -15.49 -9.30
CA GLU A 74 31.47 -16.28 -8.97
C GLU A 74 30.79 -15.81 -7.68
N ARG A 75 31.57 -15.45 -6.67
CA ARG A 75 31.02 -14.93 -5.42
C ARG A 75 30.44 -13.52 -5.60
N MET A 76 31.13 -12.68 -6.39
CA MET A 76 30.69 -11.34 -6.72
C MET A 76 29.36 -11.35 -7.49
N LYS A 77 29.15 -12.27 -8.41
CA LYS A 77 27.88 -12.40 -9.13
C LYS A 77 26.70 -12.64 -8.17
N ARG A 78 26.87 -13.52 -7.17
CA ARG A 78 25.85 -13.78 -6.15
C ARG A 78 25.57 -12.53 -5.32
N GLU A 79 26.62 -11.82 -4.91
CA GLU A 79 26.50 -10.57 -4.17
C GLU A 79 25.72 -9.51 -4.97
N VAL A 80 26.00 -9.38 -6.26
CA VAL A 80 25.28 -8.48 -7.18
C VAL A 80 23.81 -8.88 -7.31
N GLU A 81 23.50 -10.16 -7.35
CA GLU A 81 22.11 -10.66 -7.38
C GLU A 81 21.38 -10.31 -6.09
N ASP A 82 21.98 -10.59 -4.93
CA ASP A 82 21.39 -10.34 -3.62
C ASP A 82 21.14 -8.84 -3.38
N LEU A 83 22.14 -8.00 -3.63
CA LEU A 83 22.02 -6.55 -3.48
C LEU A 83 21.09 -5.94 -4.55
N GLY A 84 21.11 -6.49 -5.77
CA GLY A 84 20.23 -6.10 -6.85
C GLY A 84 18.76 -6.41 -6.54
N ALA A 85 18.48 -7.52 -5.86
CA ALA A 85 17.12 -7.84 -5.39
C ALA A 85 16.64 -6.85 -4.31
N ILE A 86 17.53 -6.32 -3.48
CA ILE A 86 17.21 -5.26 -2.52
C ILE A 86 16.98 -3.94 -3.28
N ALA A 87 17.87 -3.55 -4.16
CA ALA A 87 17.78 -2.35 -4.97
C ALA A 87 16.49 -2.31 -5.80
N GLY A 88 16.12 -3.42 -6.45
CA GLY A 88 14.95 -3.51 -7.31
C GLY A 88 13.58 -3.46 -6.59
N ARG A 89 13.51 -3.67 -5.27
CA ARG A 89 12.29 -3.50 -4.46
C ARG A 89 12.04 -2.06 -4.04
N ASN A 90 12.71 -1.09 -4.65
CA ASN A 90 13.12 0.11 -4.00
C ASN A 90 12.27 1.34 -4.33
N ARG A 91 11.49 1.75 -3.36
CA ARG A 91 10.74 3.01 -3.31
C ARG A 91 11.23 3.97 -2.22
N PHE A 92 12.29 3.61 -1.50
CA PHE A 92 12.78 4.39 -0.37
C PHE A 92 14.04 5.16 -0.72
N GLU A 93 14.13 6.42 -0.28
CA GLU A 93 15.28 7.29 -0.54
C GLU A 93 16.61 6.70 -0.05
N PHE A 94 16.60 6.00 1.08
CA PHE A 94 17.80 5.41 1.67
C PHE A 94 18.40 4.26 0.86
N VAL A 95 17.64 3.68 -0.08
CA VAL A 95 18.13 2.56 -0.88
C VAL A 95 18.66 3.03 -2.24
N LYS A 96 18.31 4.23 -2.71
CA LYS A 96 18.80 4.78 -4.00
C LYS A 96 20.33 4.73 -4.17
N PRO A 97 21.15 4.98 -3.13
CA PRO A 97 22.61 4.84 -3.25
C PRO A 97 23.07 3.43 -3.63
N LEU A 98 22.29 2.39 -3.32
CA LEU A 98 22.61 1.00 -3.62
C LEU A 98 22.70 0.73 -5.13
N ASP A 99 21.98 1.46 -5.98
CA ASP A 99 22.01 1.30 -7.43
C ASP A 99 23.42 1.54 -8.00
N ASN A 100 24.12 2.55 -7.48
CA ASN A 100 25.50 2.86 -7.88
C ASN A 100 26.46 1.76 -7.43
N VAL A 101 26.34 1.29 -6.19
CA VAL A 101 27.17 0.21 -5.66
C VAL A 101 26.96 -1.07 -6.47
N VAL A 102 25.71 -1.47 -6.70
CA VAL A 102 25.36 -2.65 -7.52
C VAL A 102 25.93 -2.52 -8.93
N SER A 103 25.90 -1.33 -9.52
CA SER A 103 26.46 -1.09 -10.87
C SER A 103 27.97 -1.24 -10.88
N SER A 104 28.68 -0.72 -9.86
CA SER A 104 30.11 -0.89 -9.67
C SER A 104 30.49 -2.36 -9.50
N LEU A 105 29.82 -3.08 -8.59
CA LEU A 105 30.05 -4.50 -8.36
C LEU A 105 29.74 -5.36 -9.60
N ARG A 106 28.71 -5.00 -10.38
CA ARG A 106 28.40 -5.67 -11.66
C ARG A 106 29.51 -5.49 -12.70
N SER A 107 30.13 -4.32 -12.75
CA SER A 107 31.28 -4.07 -13.58
C SER A 107 32.43 -4.98 -13.18
N ILE A 108 32.71 -5.15 -11.89
CA ILE A 108 33.73 -6.07 -11.38
C ILE A 108 33.37 -7.51 -11.70
N ALA A 109 32.11 -7.94 -11.47
CA ALA A 109 31.65 -9.29 -11.77
C ALA A 109 31.73 -9.70 -13.24
N SER A 110 31.87 -8.73 -14.15
CA SER A 110 32.05 -8.94 -15.59
C SER A 110 33.52 -9.00 -16.05
N MET A 111 34.47 -8.79 -15.15
CA MET A 111 35.89 -8.78 -15.50
C MET A 111 36.38 -10.17 -15.88
N VAL A 112 37.09 -10.24 -16.99
CA VAL A 112 37.77 -11.46 -17.42
C VAL A 112 39.22 -11.52 -16.89
N TYR A 113 39.72 -12.73 -16.70
CA TYR A 113 41.11 -12.92 -16.28
C TYR A 113 42.11 -12.26 -17.29
N PRO A 114 43.11 -11.50 -16.86
CA PRO A 114 43.52 -11.23 -15.47
C PRO A 114 42.98 -9.92 -14.85
N GLY A 115 41.91 -9.39 -15.35
CA GLY A 115 41.38 -8.04 -15.09
C GLY A 115 41.29 -7.64 -13.61
N LEU A 116 40.92 -8.56 -12.68
CA LEU A 116 40.89 -8.23 -11.25
C LEU A 116 42.25 -7.82 -10.70
N TYR A 117 43.34 -8.49 -11.15
CA TYR A 117 44.68 -8.19 -10.70
C TYR A 117 45.19 -6.83 -11.21
N GLN A 118 44.70 -6.40 -12.37
CA GLN A 118 45.01 -5.10 -12.97
C GLN A 118 44.17 -3.96 -12.37
N SER A 119 43.12 -4.31 -11.64
CA SER A 119 42.12 -3.37 -11.13
C SER A 119 42.00 -3.38 -9.60
N ILE A 120 43.04 -3.75 -8.86
CA ILE A 120 43.00 -3.88 -7.40
C ILE A 120 42.55 -2.60 -6.71
N SER A 121 42.97 -1.42 -7.15
CA SER A 121 42.50 -0.14 -6.60
C SER A 121 41.00 0.04 -6.76
N LYS A 122 40.42 -0.33 -7.92
CA LYS A 122 38.98 -0.28 -8.11
C LYS A 122 38.20 -1.25 -7.21
N LEU A 123 38.86 -2.39 -6.86
CA LEU A 123 38.28 -3.33 -5.91
C LEU A 123 38.27 -2.74 -4.50
N GLU A 124 39.33 -2.04 -4.10
CA GLU A 124 39.39 -1.35 -2.79
C GLU A 124 38.30 -0.28 -2.68
N ASP A 125 38.18 0.61 -3.69
CA ASP A 125 37.12 1.63 -3.73
C ASP A 125 35.72 1.01 -3.67
N ALA A 126 35.49 -0.08 -4.40
CA ALA A 126 34.22 -0.77 -4.41
C ALA A 126 33.92 -1.52 -3.09
N LEU A 127 34.95 -1.93 -2.38
CA LEU A 127 34.83 -2.53 -1.05
C LEU A 127 34.38 -1.49 -0.02
N ASP A 128 34.99 -0.31 -0.04
CA ASP A 128 34.61 0.80 0.84
C ASP A 128 33.13 1.18 0.61
N ASP A 129 32.71 1.38 -0.63
CA ASP A 129 31.32 1.65 -0.99
C ASP A 129 30.36 0.52 -0.53
N LYS A 130 30.80 -0.74 -0.64
CA LYS A 130 30.00 -1.89 -0.19
C LYS A 130 29.81 -1.86 1.31
N LEU A 131 30.88 -1.68 2.07
CA LEU A 131 30.85 -1.69 3.53
C LEU A 131 30.05 -0.50 4.08
N ASP A 132 30.27 0.69 3.55
CA ASP A 132 29.67 1.93 4.05
C ASP A 132 28.22 2.11 3.62
N ILE A 133 27.82 1.55 2.47
CA ILE A 133 26.48 1.77 1.90
C ILE A 133 25.68 0.47 1.84
N ALA A 134 26.21 -0.54 1.11
CA ALA A 134 25.41 -1.71 0.79
C ALA A 134 25.14 -2.60 2.02
N ASP A 135 26.15 -2.83 2.84
CA ASP A 135 26.02 -3.69 4.02
C ASP A 135 25.17 -3.04 5.12
N GLU A 136 25.24 -1.70 5.30
CA GLU A 136 24.36 -0.98 6.22
C GLU A 136 22.89 -1.09 5.76
N ILE A 137 22.62 -0.82 4.47
CA ILE A 137 21.27 -0.92 3.90
C ILE A 137 20.74 -2.35 3.97
N ALA A 138 21.55 -3.34 3.57
CA ALA A 138 21.16 -4.75 3.60
C ALA A 138 20.88 -5.24 5.03
N SER A 139 21.72 -4.85 5.98
CA SER A 139 21.54 -5.18 7.40
C SER A 139 20.27 -4.54 7.96
N PHE A 140 19.97 -3.30 7.62
CA PHE A 140 18.75 -2.63 8.03
C PHE A 140 17.51 -3.33 7.48
N ILE A 141 17.46 -3.61 6.16
CA ILE A 141 16.31 -4.24 5.51
C ILE A 141 16.06 -5.67 6.01
N LYS A 142 17.12 -6.42 6.28
CA LYS A 142 17.04 -7.79 6.83
C LYS A 142 16.81 -7.81 8.34
N GLY A 143 17.04 -6.69 9.02
CA GLY A 143 17.01 -6.58 10.47
C GLY A 143 15.61 -6.29 11.04
N ALA A 144 15.46 -6.48 12.35
CA ALA A 144 14.24 -6.21 13.10
C ALA A 144 13.80 -4.73 13.03
N GLN A 145 14.74 -3.81 12.88
CA GLN A 145 14.48 -2.37 12.79
C GLN A 145 13.63 -2.00 11.56
N PHE A 146 13.77 -2.72 10.46
CA PHE A 146 12.94 -2.50 9.27
C PHE A 146 11.46 -2.77 9.54
N THR A 147 11.13 -3.64 10.47
CA THR A 147 9.74 -3.86 10.91
C THR A 147 9.15 -2.59 11.53
N ILE A 148 9.95 -1.84 12.31
CA ILE A 148 9.54 -0.55 12.88
C ILE A 148 9.33 0.47 11.75
N PHE A 149 10.28 0.54 10.82
CA PHE A 149 10.18 1.42 9.65
C PHE A 149 8.93 1.15 8.81
N ALA A 150 8.61 -0.12 8.57
CA ALA A 150 7.40 -0.53 7.83
C ALA A 150 6.10 -0.11 8.55
N LYS A 151 6.10 -0.03 9.90
CA LYS A 151 4.95 0.48 10.66
C LYS A 151 4.67 1.96 10.37
N ILE A 152 5.69 2.79 10.10
CA ILE A 152 5.50 4.20 9.70
C ILE A 152 4.65 4.26 8.43
N GLU A 153 4.98 3.46 7.43
CA GLU A 153 4.22 3.41 6.19
C GLU A 153 2.79 2.91 6.40
N THR A 154 2.62 1.88 7.22
CA THR A 154 1.31 1.33 7.58
C THR A 154 0.46 2.37 8.30
N LEU A 155 1.04 3.12 9.23
CA LEU A 155 0.37 4.21 9.92
C LEU A 155 -0.08 5.30 8.94
N LYS A 156 0.81 5.76 8.06
CA LYS A 156 0.50 6.79 7.06
C LYS A 156 -0.62 6.37 6.11
N LYS A 157 -0.65 5.12 5.68
CA LYS A 157 -1.67 4.61 4.74
C LYS A 157 -2.99 4.25 5.44
N GLY A 158 -2.93 3.61 6.60
CA GLY A 158 -4.11 3.05 7.25
C GLY A 158 -4.86 4.04 8.15
N ASN A 159 -4.18 5.07 8.66
CA ASN A 159 -4.73 6.03 9.62
C ASN A 159 -4.70 7.48 9.16
N GLN A 160 -4.49 7.74 7.88
CA GLN A 160 -4.34 9.10 7.35
C GLN A 160 -5.43 10.07 7.84
N ALA A 161 -6.70 9.62 7.88
CA ALA A 161 -7.83 10.42 8.35
C ALA A 161 -7.79 10.72 9.85
N ASN A 162 -7.06 9.93 10.66
CA ASN A 162 -6.90 10.15 12.10
C ASN A 162 -5.69 11.02 12.44
N LEU A 163 -4.69 11.11 11.54
CA LEU A 163 -3.44 11.81 11.82
C LEU A 163 -3.60 13.32 12.04
N SER A 164 -4.70 13.92 11.55
CA SER A 164 -5.01 15.33 11.80
C SER A 164 -5.44 15.64 13.23
N TYR A 165 -5.73 14.61 14.03
CA TYR A 165 -6.21 14.74 15.42
C TYR A 165 -5.13 14.51 16.48
N VAL A 166 -3.96 13.99 16.08
CA VAL A 166 -2.88 13.61 16.99
C VAL A 166 -1.72 14.60 16.95
N SER A 167 -0.73 14.40 17.82
CA SER A 167 0.47 15.24 17.95
C SER A 167 1.20 15.40 16.61
N GLN A 168 1.24 16.63 16.10
CA GLN A 168 1.92 16.94 14.84
C GLN A 168 3.45 16.81 14.97
N GLU A 169 4.02 17.05 16.15
CA GLU A 169 5.45 16.88 16.41
C GLU A 169 5.91 15.43 16.15
N ASN A 170 5.15 14.45 16.66
CA ASN A 170 5.45 13.04 16.42
C ASN A 170 5.28 12.64 14.95
N ILE A 171 4.30 13.21 14.24
CA ILE A 171 4.12 13.00 12.81
C ILE A 171 5.31 13.56 12.02
N GLU A 172 5.80 14.74 12.36
CA GLU A 172 6.98 15.35 11.73
C GLU A 172 8.25 14.52 11.95
N ILE A 173 8.44 13.98 13.16
CA ILE A 173 9.53 13.05 13.46
C ILE A 173 9.45 11.83 12.54
N LEU A 174 8.28 11.19 12.42
CA LEU A 174 8.11 10.03 11.55
C LEU A 174 8.30 10.36 10.06
N ASN A 175 7.84 11.51 9.60
CA ASN A 175 8.03 11.96 8.22
C ASN A 175 9.52 12.17 7.91
N ARG A 176 10.24 12.86 8.80
CA ARG A 176 11.68 13.07 8.65
C ARG A 176 12.45 11.76 8.59
N ILE A 177 12.13 10.81 9.47
CA ILE A 177 12.79 9.50 9.50
C ILE A 177 12.45 8.70 8.23
N TYR A 178 11.20 8.76 7.76
CA TYR A 178 10.75 8.07 6.56
C TYR A 178 11.46 8.56 5.29
N GLU A 179 11.80 9.84 5.23
CA GLU A 179 12.52 10.49 4.13
C GLU A 179 14.04 10.50 4.32
N SER A 180 14.52 10.00 5.46
CA SER A 180 15.95 9.98 5.78
C SER A 180 16.72 9.03 4.86
N ARG A 181 17.97 9.41 4.54
CA ARG A 181 18.93 8.53 3.86
C ARG A 181 19.54 7.46 4.79
N GLN A 182 19.42 7.65 6.10
CA GLN A 182 19.94 6.71 7.11
C GLN A 182 18.93 6.51 8.24
N PRO A 183 17.74 5.96 7.93
CA PRO A 183 16.65 5.85 8.91
C PRO A 183 17.02 4.97 10.11
N TRP A 184 17.91 4.00 9.94
CA TRP A 184 18.35 3.11 11.01
C TRP A 184 18.97 3.81 12.22
N LYS A 185 19.50 5.01 12.03
CA LYS A 185 20.09 5.80 13.14
C LYS A 185 19.05 6.36 14.11
N GLU A 186 17.78 6.43 13.70
CA GLU A 186 16.71 7.05 14.49
C GLU A 186 15.54 6.10 14.81
N MET A 187 15.71 4.78 14.66
CA MET A 187 14.61 3.82 14.85
C MET A 187 14.04 3.78 16.29
N THR A 188 14.84 4.11 17.30
CA THR A 188 14.34 4.24 18.67
C THR A 188 13.31 5.38 18.76
N LYS A 189 13.65 6.56 18.23
CA LYS A 189 12.73 7.71 18.18
C LYS A 189 11.49 7.41 17.33
N ALA A 190 11.66 6.68 16.22
CA ALA A 190 10.53 6.26 15.40
C ALA A 190 9.56 5.36 16.17
N ASN A 191 10.08 4.41 16.95
CA ASN A 191 9.25 3.51 17.75
C ASN A 191 8.52 4.24 18.87
N GLU A 192 9.17 5.19 19.53
CA GLU A 192 8.56 6.04 20.55
C GLU A 192 7.42 6.88 19.95
N ALA A 193 7.67 7.59 18.84
CA ALA A 193 6.66 8.39 18.16
C ALA A 193 5.48 7.54 17.66
N LEU A 194 5.73 6.35 17.09
CA LEU A 194 4.69 5.42 16.68
C LEU A 194 3.82 4.98 17.86
N THR A 195 4.43 4.70 19.02
CA THR A 195 3.71 4.28 20.22
C THR A 195 2.80 5.40 20.73
N VAL A 196 3.33 6.63 20.85
CA VAL A 196 2.54 7.79 21.28
C VAL A 196 1.37 8.05 20.34
N ILE A 197 1.60 8.10 19.03
CA ILE A 197 0.52 8.31 18.05
C ILE A 197 -0.54 7.22 18.12
N ALA A 198 -0.14 5.96 18.28
CA ALA A 198 -1.10 4.84 18.37
C ALA A 198 -1.97 4.94 19.63
N GLU A 199 -1.38 5.35 20.76
CA GLU A 199 -2.10 5.57 22.01
C GLU A 199 -3.04 6.77 21.91
N GLU A 200 -2.59 7.90 21.36
CA GLU A 200 -3.42 9.09 21.13
C GLU A 200 -4.63 8.76 20.22
N ILE A 201 -4.41 8.07 19.10
CA ILE A 201 -5.51 7.63 18.21
C ILE A 201 -6.52 6.79 18.99
N LYS A 202 -6.05 5.80 19.75
CA LYS A 202 -6.90 4.90 20.52
C LYS A 202 -7.71 5.65 21.58
N GLN A 203 -7.07 6.56 22.28
CA GLN A 203 -7.74 7.38 23.31
C GLN A 203 -8.81 8.26 22.68
N LEU A 204 -8.48 9.04 21.66
CA LEU A 204 -9.40 9.93 20.96
C LEU A 204 -10.59 9.19 20.30
N GLN A 205 -10.34 7.98 19.76
CA GLN A 205 -11.41 7.13 19.24
C GLN A 205 -12.35 6.68 20.34
N ASN A 206 -11.83 6.31 21.50
CA ASN A 206 -12.66 5.87 22.63
C ASN A 206 -13.48 7.04 23.19
N GLU A 207 -12.85 8.19 23.42
CA GLU A 207 -13.54 9.40 23.87
C GLU A 207 -14.68 9.78 22.91
N ALA A 208 -14.38 9.91 21.62
CA ALA A 208 -15.40 10.25 20.63
C ALA A 208 -16.52 9.20 20.53
N ARG A 209 -16.20 7.92 20.71
CA ARG A 209 -17.19 6.84 20.73
C ARG A 209 -18.09 6.91 21.96
N GLU A 210 -17.52 7.13 23.13
CA GLU A 210 -18.27 7.28 24.37
C GLU A 210 -19.21 8.49 24.31
N GLU A 211 -18.76 9.64 23.79
CA GLU A 211 -19.59 10.81 23.56
C GLU A 211 -20.77 10.51 22.62
N VAL A 212 -20.52 9.83 21.52
CA VAL A 212 -21.57 9.43 20.56
C VAL A 212 -22.58 8.48 21.19
N LEU A 213 -22.11 7.45 21.91
CA LEU A 213 -22.98 6.47 22.58
C LEU A 213 -23.81 7.13 23.69
N ALA A 214 -23.21 8.03 24.47
CA ALA A 214 -23.92 8.81 25.48
C ALA A 214 -25.02 9.66 24.84
N LYS A 215 -24.75 10.35 23.74
CA LYS A 215 -25.74 11.16 23.03
C LYS A 215 -26.87 10.32 22.42
N ILE A 216 -26.56 9.14 21.87
CA ILE A 216 -27.56 8.19 21.36
C ILE A 216 -28.53 7.81 22.51
N ASN A 217 -27.98 7.43 23.66
CA ASN A 217 -28.79 7.04 24.83
C ASN A 217 -29.60 8.20 25.36
N GLU A 218 -29.03 9.40 25.46
CA GLU A 218 -29.74 10.62 25.88
C GLU A 218 -30.96 10.89 24.98
N LYS A 219 -30.77 10.91 23.66
CA LYS A 219 -31.81 11.21 22.68
C LYS A 219 -32.92 10.14 22.68
N LEU A 220 -32.52 8.86 22.70
CA LEU A 220 -33.49 7.75 22.78
C LEU A 220 -34.27 7.79 24.05
N ASN A 221 -33.65 8.06 25.21
CA ASN A 221 -34.33 8.20 26.49
C ASN A 221 -35.26 9.42 26.51
N SER A 222 -34.84 10.54 25.90
CA SER A 222 -35.70 11.71 25.74
C SER A 222 -36.96 11.40 24.93
N LEU A 223 -36.85 10.61 23.84
CA LEU A 223 -38.01 10.15 23.08
C LEU A 223 -38.91 9.23 23.91
N LYS A 224 -38.36 8.26 24.66
CA LYS A 224 -39.08 7.34 25.51
C LYS A 224 -39.79 8.06 26.69
N GLY A 225 -39.26 9.18 27.14
CA GLY A 225 -39.81 10.02 28.18
C GLY A 225 -41.03 10.85 27.73
N ILE A 226 -41.31 10.95 26.43
CA ILE A 226 -42.51 11.63 25.92
C ILE A 226 -43.75 10.78 26.24
N PRO A 227 -44.78 11.30 26.93
CA PRO A 227 -45.96 10.50 27.30
C PRO A 227 -46.59 9.77 26.12
N THR A 228 -46.70 10.45 24.97
CA THR A 228 -47.27 9.89 23.74
C THR A 228 -46.43 8.80 23.10
N PHE A 229 -45.16 8.66 23.46
CA PHE A 229 -44.29 7.56 22.96
C PHE A 229 -44.81 6.17 23.38
N ALA A 230 -45.45 6.07 24.56
CA ALA A 230 -46.09 4.84 25.01
C ALA A 230 -47.36 4.51 24.23
N GLU A 231 -48.02 5.53 23.68
CA GLU A 231 -49.31 5.43 22.98
C GLU A 231 -49.17 5.13 21.48
N ILE A 232 -48.03 5.46 20.87
CA ILE A 232 -47.80 5.19 19.44
C ILE A 232 -47.80 3.67 19.16
N SER A 233 -48.03 3.31 17.90
CA SER A 233 -48.06 1.91 17.48
C SER A 233 -46.72 1.21 17.80
N GLU A 234 -46.79 -0.08 18.15
CA GLU A 234 -45.59 -0.90 18.40
C GLU A 234 -44.64 -0.94 17.20
N SER A 235 -45.18 -0.95 15.99
CA SER A 235 -44.38 -0.87 14.75
C SER A 235 -43.55 0.42 14.69
N LEU A 236 -44.13 1.57 15.01
CA LEU A 236 -43.42 2.85 14.99
C LEU A 236 -42.39 2.92 16.13
N ARG A 237 -42.69 2.42 17.33
CA ARG A 237 -41.73 2.30 18.44
C ARG A 237 -40.53 1.44 18.07
N SER A 238 -40.80 0.29 17.44
CA SER A 238 -39.76 -0.62 16.98
C SER A 238 -38.86 0.02 15.88
N GLN A 239 -39.46 0.72 14.93
CA GLN A 239 -38.69 1.45 13.88
C GLN A 239 -37.76 2.49 14.49
N ILE A 240 -38.25 3.32 15.41
CA ILE A 240 -37.44 4.33 16.09
C ILE A 240 -36.31 3.65 16.87
N THR A 241 -36.61 2.63 17.66
CA THR A 241 -35.60 1.91 18.46
C THR A 241 -34.51 1.26 17.55
N LEU A 242 -34.93 0.58 16.49
CA LEU A 242 -34.00 -0.03 15.52
C LEU A 242 -33.06 0.99 14.86
N PHE A 243 -33.58 2.19 14.58
CA PHE A 243 -32.79 3.24 14.00
C PHE A 243 -31.64 3.70 14.93
N PHE A 244 -31.93 3.90 16.22
CA PHE A 244 -30.92 4.25 17.22
C PHE A 244 -29.98 3.09 17.50
N THR A 245 -30.47 1.85 17.51
CA THR A 245 -29.58 0.66 17.59
C THR A 245 -28.64 0.55 16.40
N ALA A 246 -29.08 0.90 15.20
CA ALA A 246 -28.22 0.93 14.02
C ALA A 246 -27.12 1.98 14.14
N LEU A 247 -27.42 3.17 14.68
CA LEU A 247 -26.42 4.20 14.98
C LEU A 247 -25.43 3.74 16.05
N GLU A 248 -25.91 3.07 17.11
CA GLU A 248 -25.05 2.50 18.15
C GLU A 248 -24.06 1.46 17.58
N ASN A 249 -24.54 0.54 16.75
CA ASN A 249 -23.68 -0.45 16.11
C ASN A 249 -22.66 0.21 15.17
N LYS A 250 -23.10 1.21 14.38
CA LYS A 250 -22.20 2.00 13.53
C LYS A 250 -21.10 2.68 14.34
N ALA A 251 -21.44 3.28 15.52
CA ALA A 251 -20.46 3.92 16.39
C ALA A 251 -19.46 2.92 16.98
N LYS A 252 -19.90 1.71 17.33
CA LYS A 252 -19.02 0.65 17.88
C LYS A 252 -17.99 0.16 16.86
N GLU A 253 -18.34 0.13 15.58
CA GLU A 253 -17.51 -0.38 14.48
C GLU A 253 -16.65 0.71 13.83
N GLU A 254 -16.98 1.99 14.04
CA GLU A 254 -16.30 3.12 13.37
C GLU A 254 -14.86 3.28 13.89
N ARG A 255 -13.92 3.46 12.96
CA ARG A 255 -12.48 3.57 13.23
C ARG A 255 -11.93 4.98 13.02
N TYR A 256 -12.69 5.87 12.41
CA TYR A 256 -12.23 7.22 12.10
C TYR A 256 -12.85 8.23 13.06
N ILE A 257 -11.97 8.99 13.75
CA ILE A 257 -12.37 10.02 14.72
C ILE A 257 -13.30 11.06 14.07
N GLY A 258 -13.00 11.49 12.84
CA GLY A 258 -13.82 12.43 12.11
C GLY A 258 -15.24 11.93 11.85
N ASN A 259 -15.39 10.65 11.52
CA ASN A 259 -16.70 10.03 11.31
C ASN A 259 -17.49 9.92 12.62
N LEU A 260 -16.84 9.51 13.71
CA LEU A 260 -17.48 9.50 15.04
C LEU A 260 -18.01 10.90 15.40
N LYS A 261 -17.18 11.94 15.23
CA LYS A 261 -17.63 13.32 15.48
C LYS A 261 -18.79 13.76 14.57
N ALA A 262 -18.79 13.34 13.31
CA ALA A 262 -19.89 13.64 12.38
C ALA A 262 -21.22 12.96 12.75
N MET A 263 -21.18 11.83 13.47
CA MET A 263 -22.39 11.11 13.90
C MET A 263 -23.27 11.92 14.84
N HIS A 264 -22.74 12.95 15.51
CA HIS A 264 -23.57 13.86 16.32
C HIS A 264 -24.70 14.49 15.51
N THR A 265 -24.43 14.85 14.25
CA THR A 265 -25.44 15.39 13.33
C THR A 265 -26.46 14.31 12.92
N ASP A 266 -25.99 13.10 12.65
CA ASP A 266 -26.87 11.96 12.30
C ASP A 266 -27.83 11.65 13.45
N ILE A 267 -27.35 11.70 14.70
CA ILE A 267 -28.17 11.47 15.91
C ILE A 267 -29.24 12.54 16.06
N ASP A 268 -28.89 13.82 15.89
CA ASP A 268 -29.84 14.92 15.97
C ASP A 268 -30.90 14.83 14.86
N ASN A 269 -30.50 14.46 13.65
CA ASN A 269 -31.44 14.22 12.55
C ASN A 269 -32.37 13.03 12.84
N ALA A 270 -31.85 11.95 13.42
CA ALA A 270 -32.63 10.80 13.84
C ALA A 270 -33.69 11.18 14.89
N TYR A 271 -33.29 11.92 15.89
CA TYR A 271 -34.16 12.44 16.92
C TYR A 271 -35.28 13.31 16.37
N ASN A 272 -34.92 14.30 15.53
CA ASN A 272 -35.90 15.21 14.93
C ASN A 272 -36.87 14.48 14.00
N ASN A 273 -36.39 13.51 13.21
CA ASN A 273 -37.27 12.71 12.36
C ASN A 273 -38.19 11.81 13.15
N SER A 274 -37.72 11.25 14.28
CA SER A 274 -38.55 10.48 15.19
C SER A 274 -39.66 11.34 15.81
N LEU A 275 -39.34 12.56 16.24
CA LEU A 275 -40.35 13.52 16.74
C LEU A 275 -41.42 13.85 15.68
N LYS A 276 -41.00 14.11 14.43
CA LYS A 276 -41.94 14.35 13.32
C LYS A 276 -42.85 13.15 13.08
N SER A 277 -42.32 11.93 13.16
CA SER A 277 -43.12 10.71 12.97
C SER A 277 -44.10 10.49 14.09
N ILE A 278 -43.72 10.78 15.35
CA ILE A 278 -44.61 10.74 16.50
C ILE A 278 -45.75 11.76 16.36
N ASN A 279 -45.44 13.01 16.01
CA ASN A 279 -46.42 14.08 15.83
C ASN A 279 -47.41 13.74 14.71
N LYS A 280 -46.88 13.23 13.57
CA LYS A 280 -47.76 12.80 12.47
C LYS A 280 -48.70 11.68 12.89
N TRP A 281 -48.24 10.72 13.66
CA TRP A 281 -49.07 9.66 14.19
C TRP A 281 -50.18 10.21 15.12
N ILE A 282 -49.87 11.19 15.99
CA ILE A 282 -50.83 11.86 16.87
C ILE A 282 -51.93 12.55 16.04
N GLU A 283 -51.55 13.30 15.00
CA GLU A 283 -52.47 13.99 14.08
C GLU A 283 -53.39 13.00 13.35
N GLU A 284 -52.85 11.88 12.87
CA GLU A 284 -53.64 10.83 12.21
C GLU A 284 -54.65 10.17 13.16
N GLU A 285 -54.28 9.90 14.40
CA GLU A 285 -55.17 9.34 15.41
C GLU A 285 -56.24 10.33 15.88
N ALA A 286 -55.90 11.62 16.00
CA ALA A 286 -56.87 12.68 16.31
C ALA A 286 -57.91 12.80 15.19
N ASN A 287 -57.47 12.75 13.92
CA ASN A 287 -58.38 12.82 12.77
C ASN A 287 -59.30 11.58 12.67
N LYS A 288 -58.80 10.38 13.01
CA LYS A 288 -59.65 9.16 13.08
C LYS A 288 -60.74 9.27 14.16
N LYS A 289 -60.41 9.86 15.29
CA LYS A 289 -61.37 10.06 16.41
C LYS A 289 -62.37 11.20 16.12
N ALA A 290 -62.01 12.16 15.29
CA ALA A 290 -62.86 13.29 14.89
C ALA A 290 -63.82 12.98 13.74
N SER A 291 -63.70 11.86 13.03
CA SER A 291 -64.62 11.41 12.00
C SER A 291 -65.92 10.89 12.69
N PRO A 292 -67.12 11.50 12.45
CA PRO A 292 -68.35 11.04 13.09
C PRO A 292 -68.69 9.64 12.58
N ILE A 293 -69.12 8.76 13.54
CA ILE A 293 -69.76 7.49 13.23
C ILE A 293 -70.99 7.79 12.37
N GLN A 294 -70.90 7.53 11.08
CA GLN A 294 -72.11 7.53 10.24
C GLN A 294 -72.92 6.32 10.61
N ASP A 295 -73.97 6.59 11.28
CA ASP A 295 -75.06 5.67 11.66
C ASP A 295 -75.61 5.01 10.38
N ASP A 296 -75.51 3.69 10.37
CA ASP A 296 -75.98 2.83 9.29
C ASP A 296 -77.46 2.71 9.26
N THR A 297 -78.17 3.57 8.57
CA THR A 297 -79.52 3.38 8.18
C THR A 297 -79.79 3.51 6.70
N SER A 298 -79.78 2.33 6.06
CA SER A 298 -80.64 1.93 4.95
C SER A 298 -80.82 2.82 3.70
N LYS A 299 -80.28 2.44 2.57
CA LYS A 299 -81.03 1.98 1.37
C LYS A 299 -80.08 1.49 0.23
N PRO A 300 -80.48 0.48 -0.55
CA PRO A 300 -79.63 -0.06 -1.60
C PRO A 300 -79.64 0.87 -2.82
N GLN A 301 -78.46 1.36 -3.19
CA GLN A 301 -78.30 2.00 -4.50
C GLN A 301 -77.30 1.17 -5.32
N ALA A 302 -77.66 1.08 -6.61
CA ALA A 302 -77.03 0.32 -7.69
C ALA A 302 -75.51 0.44 -7.78
N PRO A 303 -74.83 -0.52 -8.40
CA PRO A 303 -73.37 -0.60 -8.41
C PRO A 303 -72.79 0.54 -9.25
N LYS A 304 -72.08 1.46 -8.61
CA LYS A 304 -71.19 2.38 -9.30
C LYS A 304 -69.92 1.63 -9.68
N ALA A 305 -69.59 1.71 -10.96
CA ALA A 305 -68.41 1.15 -11.58
C ALA A 305 -67.14 1.41 -10.72
N ASP A 306 -66.38 0.38 -10.47
CA ASP A 306 -65.08 0.41 -9.81
C ASP A 306 -64.16 1.41 -10.49
N ALA A 307 -63.78 2.46 -9.79
CA ALA A 307 -62.60 3.27 -10.16
C ALA A 307 -61.36 2.38 -10.15
N PRO A 308 -60.49 2.42 -11.13
CA PRO A 308 -59.36 1.51 -11.18
C PRO A 308 -58.48 1.74 -9.95
N LYS A 309 -58.34 0.69 -9.11
CA LYS A 309 -57.39 0.64 -8.01
C LYS A 309 -56.02 0.95 -8.59
N ARG A 310 -55.41 2.08 -8.18
CA ARG A 310 -54.00 2.33 -8.55
C ARG A 310 -53.16 1.18 -8.07
N PRO A 311 -52.37 0.52 -8.96
CA PRO A 311 -51.55 -0.60 -8.58
C PRO A 311 -50.62 -0.17 -7.46
N MET A 312 -50.53 -0.98 -6.37
CA MET A 312 -49.56 -0.74 -5.30
C MET A 312 -48.15 -0.76 -5.88
N LYS A 313 -47.40 0.31 -5.62
CA LYS A 313 -46.02 0.43 -6.10
C LYS A 313 -45.17 -0.65 -5.42
N GLN A 314 -44.46 -1.43 -6.21
CA GLN A 314 -43.52 -2.44 -5.71
C GLN A 314 -42.19 -1.77 -5.35
N PHE A 315 -41.63 -2.14 -4.21
CA PHE A 315 -40.27 -1.72 -3.87
C PHE A 315 -39.27 -2.40 -4.80
N VAL A 316 -38.40 -1.60 -5.41
CA VAL A 316 -37.22 -2.10 -6.12
C VAL A 316 -36.04 -1.98 -5.20
N GLN A 317 -35.16 -2.97 -5.21
CA GLN A 317 -33.96 -3.02 -4.38
C GLN A 317 -33.10 -1.75 -4.50
N LYS A 318 -32.25 -1.52 -3.48
CA LYS A 318 -31.34 -0.39 -3.33
C LYS A 318 -30.68 0.04 -4.65
N ALA A 319 -30.46 1.33 -4.84
CA ALA A 319 -29.75 1.90 -6.01
C ALA A 319 -28.41 1.21 -6.33
N LYS A 320 -27.72 0.66 -5.31
CA LYS A 320 -26.54 -0.19 -5.45
C LYS A 320 -26.73 -1.48 -6.26
N ALA A 321 -27.97 -1.94 -6.44
CA ALA A 321 -28.31 -3.14 -7.19
C ALA A 321 -28.84 -2.84 -8.59
N MET A 322 -28.87 -1.58 -9.01
CA MET A 322 -29.19 -1.20 -10.38
C MET A 322 -27.99 -1.49 -11.26
N ASP A 323 -28.09 -2.56 -12.04
CA ASP A 323 -27.08 -2.89 -13.03
C ASP A 323 -27.17 -1.89 -14.20
N VAL A 324 -26.36 -0.86 -14.14
CA VAL A 324 -26.22 0.13 -15.22
C VAL A 324 -25.16 -0.38 -16.17
N HIS A 325 -25.60 -0.85 -17.34
CA HIS A 325 -24.68 -1.31 -18.37
C HIS A 325 -23.98 -0.10 -18.99
N PHE A 326 -22.75 0.16 -18.58
CA PHE A 326 -21.91 1.22 -19.12
C PHE A 326 -20.72 0.59 -19.86
N ALA A 327 -20.39 1.11 -21.04
CA ALA A 327 -19.39 0.49 -21.93
C ALA A 327 -17.96 0.55 -21.37
N LYS A 328 -17.67 1.45 -20.41
CA LYS A 328 -16.38 1.59 -19.75
C LYS A 328 -16.43 1.09 -18.30
N GLN A 329 -15.37 0.44 -17.85
CA GLN A 329 -15.21 0.00 -16.45
C GLN A 329 -14.69 1.11 -15.52
N MET A 330 -14.16 2.21 -16.08
CA MET A 330 -13.66 3.39 -15.34
C MET A 330 -14.14 4.66 -16.01
N LEU A 331 -14.47 5.68 -15.20
CA LEU A 331 -14.82 7.01 -15.65
C LEU A 331 -13.54 7.85 -15.63
N GLU A 332 -13.08 8.28 -16.80
CA GLU A 332 -11.76 8.92 -16.96
C GLU A 332 -11.85 10.44 -17.18
N ASN A 333 -13.03 10.95 -17.52
CA ASN A 333 -13.24 12.36 -17.79
C ASN A 333 -14.71 12.77 -17.51
N GLU A 334 -14.98 14.07 -17.54
CA GLU A 334 -16.30 14.65 -17.26
C GLU A 334 -17.39 14.13 -18.21
N ALA A 335 -17.06 13.93 -19.48
CA ALA A 335 -18.00 13.39 -20.46
C ALA A 335 -18.42 11.94 -20.14
N ASP A 336 -17.53 11.12 -19.62
CA ASP A 336 -17.83 9.76 -19.16
C ASP A 336 -18.78 9.79 -17.95
N VAL A 337 -18.57 10.74 -17.02
CA VAL A 337 -19.43 10.94 -15.86
C VAL A 337 -20.84 11.35 -16.30
N GLU A 338 -20.98 12.31 -17.19
CA GLU A 338 -22.28 12.74 -17.72
C GLU A 338 -23.00 11.62 -18.47
N ALA A 339 -22.30 10.85 -19.28
CA ALA A 339 -22.86 9.72 -20.01
C ALA A 339 -23.37 8.65 -19.03
N TYR A 340 -22.60 8.31 -17.99
CA TYR A 340 -23.00 7.37 -16.94
C TYR A 340 -24.24 7.84 -16.18
N ILE A 341 -24.26 9.13 -15.78
CA ILE A 341 -25.40 9.72 -15.08
C ILE A 341 -26.65 9.71 -15.97
N SER A 342 -26.51 9.95 -17.26
CA SER A 342 -27.63 9.92 -18.23
C SER A 342 -28.24 8.51 -18.32
N GLU A 343 -27.41 7.47 -18.44
CA GLU A 343 -27.89 6.07 -18.45
C GLU A 343 -28.51 5.64 -17.12
N LEU A 344 -27.92 6.05 -15.98
CA LEU A 344 -28.50 5.82 -14.66
C LEU A 344 -29.87 6.49 -14.53
N LYS A 345 -30.00 7.77 -14.95
CA LYS A 345 -31.26 8.53 -14.93
C LYS A 345 -32.31 7.85 -15.78
N LYS A 346 -31.97 7.41 -16.99
CA LYS A 346 -32.86 6.68 -17.89
C LYS A 346 -33.42 5.42 -17.21
N LYS A 347 -32.56 4.63 -16.63
CA LYS A 347 -32.93 3.39 -15.94
C LYS A 347 -33.82 3.66 -14.71
N MET A 348 -33.51 4.68 -13.92
CA MET A 348 -34.36 5.11 -12.79
C MET A 348 -35.76 5.55 -13.28
N MET A 349 -35.84 6.32 -14.37
CA MET A 349 -37.11 6.76 -14.96
C MET A 349 -37.94 5.56 -15.47
N ASP A 350 -37.29 4.56 -16.08
CA ASP A 350 -37.99 3.36 -16.54
C ASP A 350 -38.58 2.54 -15.37
N TYR A 351 -37.87 2.44 -14.24
CA TYR A 351 -38.44 1.82 -13.01
C TYR A 351 -39.65 2.60 -12.48
N ILE A 352 -39.58 3.93 -12.46
CA ILE A 352 -40.71 4.77 -12.03
C ILE A 352 -41.92 4.61 -12.99
N ARG A 353 -41.66 4.54 -14.30
CA ARG A 353 -42.71 4.30 -15.33
C ARG A 353 -43.36 2.91 -15.15
N GLN A 354 -42.61 1.93 -14.69
CA GLN A 354 -43.12 0.61 -14.34
C GLN A 354 -43.82 0.57 -12.95
N ASN A 355 -44.10 1.74 -12.38
CA ASN A 355 -44.76 1.90 -11.08
C ASN A 355 -43.97 1.28 -9.89
N LYS A 356 -42.63 1.24 -9.99
CA LYS A 356 -41.72 0.77 -8.96
C LYS A 356 -41.11 1.95 -8.20
N ASN A 357 -40.96 1.82 -6.89
CA ASN A 357 -40.23 2.79 -6.07
C ASN A 357 -38.73 2.47 -6.06
N ILE A 358 -37.90 3.52 -6.02
CA ILE A 358 -36.46 3.41 -5.93
C ILE A 358 -36.02 3.85 -4.54
N MET A 359 -35.30 2.98 -3.83
CA MET A 359 -34.69 3.30 -2.54
C MET A 359 -33.24 3.74 -2.79
N LEU A 360 -32.89 4.95 -2.35
CA LEU A 360 -31.56 5.55 -2.59
C LEU A 360 -30.49 5.11 -1.57
N ASN A 361 -30.86 4.34 -0.52
CA ASN A 361 -29.95 3.90 0.55
C ASN A 361 -29.81 2.38 0.55
#